data_ba939daca2217d2ce0621ca9e60eb000
#
_entry.id   ba939daca2217d2ce0621ca9e60eb000
#
_cell.length_a   1.000
_cell.length_b   1.000
_cell.length_c   1.000
_cell.angle_alpha   90.00
_cell.angle_beta   90.00
_cell.angle_gamma   90.00
#
_symmetry.space_group_name_H-M   'P 1'
#
loop_
_entity.id
_entity.type
_entity.pdbx_description
1 polymer ?
#
loop_
_entity_poly.entity_id
_entity_poly.type
_entity_poly.pdbx_seq_one_letter_code
_entity_poly.pdbx_strand_id
1 'polypeptide(L)'
;MYFLYNILGIIFFLISPIILFFRMINGKEDWRRILEKYAYYNLKKTDTTVWFHGASVGEIMSILPLINKFEKDKSIKKILLTSSTLSSASIIAKKPLKKTTHIYYPFDIGFICNNFLNYWEPKIAIFVDSEIWPNMYEKINSKKIPLILINARITSKSFKRWQIFSSFAKNVFSKITLALPQNQETRNYLKKLGVKKIKFVGNLKYFKNDKQSLKKNVQKYFKNKKVFCAASTHYNEEKIIGKLHLKLKKKFKNLITILIPRHINRSEDIKQELRKLKLIVTERSSGHKPSDDCDVYIVNTYGEMSKFLRLSNVTFIGGSLVNHGGQNPLEAVRMGNYVMHGKKVNNFKEIYKELKLSLIHISEPTRLC
;
A
#
# COMPACT_ATOMS: atom_id res chain seq x y z
N MET A 1 -1.09 -33.61 -9.25
CA MET A 1 -0.69 -32.18 -9.36
C MET A 1 0.52 -31.82 -8.51
N TYR A 2 0.59 -32.19 -7.22
CA TYR A 2 1.79 -31.93 -6.39
C TYR A 2 3.06 -32.55 -6.98
N PHE A 3 2.98 -33.79 -7.45
CA PHE A 3 4.07 -34.48 -8.13
C PHE A 3 4.55 -33.72 -9.38
N LEU A 4 3.62 -33.30 -10.24
CA LEU A 4 3.96 -32.51 -11.42
C LEU A 4 4.58 -31.14 -11.05
N TYR A 5 4.07 -30.48 -10.04
CA TYR A 5 4.64 -29.23 -9.53
C TYR A 5 6.09 -29.38 -9.08
N ASN A 6 6.40 -30.50 -8.40
CA ASN A 6 7.76 -30.81 -7.97
C ASN A 6 8.70 -31.15 -9.12
N ILE A 7 8.22 -31.88 -10.15
CA ILE A 7 9.02 -32.14 -11.36
C ILE A 7 9.37 -30.83 -12.04
N LEU A 8 8.39 -29.95 -12.27
CA LEU A 8 8.64 -28.63 -12.82
C LEU A 8 9.61 -27.80 -11.98
N GLY A 9 9.53 -27.93 -10.65
CA GLY A 9 10.47 -27.30 -9.72
C GLY A 9 11.91 -27.80 -9.90
N ILE A 10 12.10 -29.11 -10.11
CA ILE A 10 13.44 -29.71 -10.36
C ILE A 10 13.98 -29.24 -11.72
N ILE A 11 13.16 -29.21 -12.77
CA ILE A 11 13.55 -28.70 -14.09
C ILE A 11 13.95 -27.22 -13.96
N PHE A 12 13.14 -26.42 -13.25
CA PHE A 12 13.48 -25.03 -12.99
C PHE A 12 14.80 -24.89 -12.22
N PHE A 13 15.06 -25.74 -11.22
CA PHE A 13 16.32 -25.75 -10.47
C PHE A 13 17.52 -25.91 -11.38
N LEU A 14 17.47 -26.85 -12.30
CA LEU A 14 18.57 -27.12 -13.25
C LEU A 14 18.82 -25.93 -14.21
N ILE A 15 17.76 -25.24 -14.60
CA ILE A 15 17.85 -24.12 -15.54
C ILE A 15 18.10 -22.78 -14.79
N SER A 16 17.80 -22.71 -13.51
CA SER A 16 17.84 -21.47 -12.72
C SER A 16 19.21 -20.76 -12.73
N PRO A 17 20.39 -21.44 -12.72
CA PRO A 17 21.68 -20.75 -12.80
C PRO A 17 21.82 -19.93 -14.10
N ILE A 18 21.34 -20.47 -15.23
CA ILE A 18 21.38 -19.77 -16.52
C ILE A 18 20.46 -18.55 -16.49
N ILE A 19 19.23 -18.74 -15.98
CA ILE A 19 18.26 -17.64 -15.85
C ILE A 19 18.83 -16.54 -14.95
N LEU A 20 19.41 -16.90 -13.82
CA LEU A 20 19.99 -15.94 -12.87
C LEU A 20 21.19 -15.22 -13.46
N PHE A 21 22.04 -15.89 -14.24
CA PHE A 21 23.15 -15.28 -14.95
C PHE A 21 22.68 -14.16 -15.90
N PHE A 22 21.68 -14.43 -16.75
CA PHE A 22 21.10 -13.39 -17.61
C PHE A 22 20.43 -12.27 -16.81
N ARG A 23 19.80 -12.58 -15.70
CA ARG A 23 19.19 -11.56 -14.83
C ARG A 23 20.25 -10.69 -14.13
N MET A 24 21.42 -11.24 -13.80
CA MET A 24 22.57 -10.48 -13.24
C MET A 24 23.13 -9.50 -14.26
N ILE A 25 23.37 -9.94 -15.50
CA ILE A 25 23.85 -9.07 -16.59
C ILE A 25 22.89 -7.88 -16.80
N ASN A 26 21.58 -8.13 -16.69
CA ASN A 26 20.56 -7.09 -16.81
C ASN A 26 20.35 -6.25 -15.53
N GLY A 27 21.21 -6.37 -14.52
CA GLY A 27 21.11 -5.61 -13.26
C GLY A 27 19.84 -5.90 -12.44
N LYS A 28 19.22 -7.07 -12.62
CA LYS A 28 17.97 -7.47 -11.94
C LYS A 28 18.21 -8.38 -10.73
N GLU A 29 19.45 -8.77 -10.46
CA GLU A 29 19.83 -9.64 -9.34
C GLU A 29 21.09 -9.10 -8.66
N ASP A 30 21.21 -9.40 -7.35
CA ASP A 30 22.43 -9.12 -6.58
C ASP A 30 23.34 -10.35 -6.57
N TRP A 31 24.45 -10.28 -7.28
CA TRP A 31 25.38 -11.39 -7.43
C TRP A 31 25.96 -11.86 -6.09
N ARG A 32 26.11 -10.95 -5.11
CA ARG A 32 26.66 -11.27 -3.76
C ARG A 32 25.71 -12.06 -2.90
N ARG A 33 24.40 -11.97 -3.22
CA ARG A 33 23.32 -12.56 -2.42
C ARG A 33 22.51 -13.61 -3.16
N ILE A 34 22.93 -14.00 -4.35
CA ILE A 34 22.19 -14.92 -5.22
C ILE A 34 21.99 -16.30 -4.60
N LEU A 35 22.95 -16.77 -3.79
CA LEU A 35 22.92 -18.05 -3.10
C LEU A 35 21.81 -18.13 -2.05
N GLU A 36 21.31 -16.99 -1.56
CA GLU A 36 20.16 -16.95 -0.66
C GLU A 36 18.91 -17.60 -1.29
N LYS A 37 18.75 -17.51 -2.63
CA LYS A 37 17.64 -18.13 -3.36
C LYS A 37 17.71 -19.67 -3.38
N TYR A 38 18.89 -20.23 -3.13
CA TYR A 38 19.11 -21.66 -2.97
C TYR A 38 19.14 -22.11 -1.50
N ALA A 39 18.73 -21.23 -0.59
CA ALA A 39 18.78 -21.42 0.86
C ALA A 39 20.19 -21.69 1.40
N TYR A 40 21.19 -21.08 0.77
CA TYR A 40 22.57 -21.07 1.25
C TYR A 40 22.90 -19.70 1.86
N TYR A 41 23.28 -19.69 3.13
CA TYR A 41 23.49 -18.47 3.92
C TYR A 41 24.85 -18.48 4.58
N ASN A 42 25.59 -17.37 4.45
CA ASN A 42 26.81 -17.11 5.20
C ASN A 42 26.53 -16.13 6.36
N LEU A 43 25.48 -16.42 7.13
CA LEU A 43 25.04 -15.59 8.25
C LEU A 43 25.05 -16.44 9.52
N LYS A 44 25.27 -15.80 10.66
CA LYS A 44 25.18 -16.52 11.94
C LYS A 44 23.74 -16.96 12.19
N LYS A 45 23.54 -18.27 12.43
CA LYS A 45 22.23 -18.83 12.79
C LYS A 45 21.70 -18.12 14.04
N THR A 46 20.43 -17.69 14.00
CA THR A 46 19.78 -17.01 15.12
C THR A 46 18.32 -17.44 15.22
N ASP A 47 17.83 -17.61 16.43
CA ASP A 47 16.43 -17.93 16.71
C ASP A 47 15.49 -16.88 16.12
N THR A 48 14.79 -17.24 15.06
CA THR A 48 13.81 -16.35 14.42
C THR A 48 12.46 -16.45 15.12
N THR A 49 12.01 -15.36 15.72
CA THR A 49 10.69 -15.33 16.36
C THR A 49 9.57 -15.23 15.33
N VAL A 50 9.72 -14.34 14.37
CA VAL A 50 8.68 -14.06 13.35
C VAL A 50 9.33 -13.94 11.97
N TRP A 51 8.73 -14.61 11.00
CA TRP A 51 9.13 -14.48 9.60
C TRP A 51 8.04 -13.76 8.81
N PHE A 52 8.39 -12.67 8.13
CA PHE A 52 7.56 -11.97 7.17
C PHE A 52 8.03 -12.23 5.75
N HIS A 53 7.10 -12.48 4.83
CA HIS A 53 7.37 -12.55 3.40
C HIS A 53 6.46 -11.63 2.61
N GLY A 54 7.08 -10.79 1.75
CA GLY A 54 6.39 -9.99 0.74
C GLY A 54 7.32 -9.80 -0.45
N ALA A 55 6.90 -10.17 -1.65
CA ALA A 55 7.76 -10.22 -2.83
C ALA A 55 8.11 -8.83 -3.37
N SER A 56 7.16 -7.92 -3.40
CA SER A 56 7.26 -6.62 -4.07
C SER A 56 7.45 -5.45 -3.11
N VAL A 57 7.89 -4.32 -3.65
CA VAL A 57 7.98 -3.03 -2.92
C VAL A 57 6.65 -2.66 -2.26
N GLY A 58 5.53 -2.83 -2.98
CA GLY A 58 4.21 -2.49 -2.47
C GLY A 58 3.80 -3.32 -1.26
N GLU A 59 4.10 -4.62 -1.27
CA GLU A 59 3.84 -5.54 -0.18
C GLU A 59 4.71 -5.22 1.03
N ILE A 60 6.03 -5.05 0.83
CA ILE A 60 6.96 -4.65 1.90
C ILE A 60 6.52 -3.34 2.55
N MET A 61 6.18 -2.31 1.76
CA MET A 61 5.72 -1.03 2.29
C MET A 61 4.42 -1.16 3.10
N SER A 62 3.54 -2.10 2.73
CA SER A 62 2.28 -2.34 3.45
C SER A 62 2.47 -2.94 4.84
N ILE A 63 3.53 -3.72 5.05
CA ILE A 63 3.82 -4.41 6.31
C ILE A 63 4.88 -3.70 7.17
N LEU A 64 5.63 -2.75 6.64
CA LEU A 64 6.63 -1.99 7.43
C LEU A 64 6.06 -1.38 8.72
N PRO A 65 4.84 -0.82 8.75
CA PRO A 65 4.25 -0.34 10.01
C PRO A 65 4.07 -1.44 11.05
N LEU A 66 3.74 -2.66 10.61
CA LEU A 66 3.60 -3.82 11.49
C LEU A 66 4.97 -4.31 11.98
N ILE A 67 5.96 -4.41 11.08
CA ILE A 67 7.34 -4.76 11.43
C ILE A 67 7.89 -3.76 12.46
N ASN A 68 7.66 -2.45 12.27
CA ASN A 68 8.09 -1.42 13.22
C ASN A 68 7.43 -1.56 14.62
N LYS A 69 6.23 -2.12 14.73
CA LYS A 69 5.63 -2.46 16.02
C LYS A 69 6.36 -3.65 16.65
N PHE A 70 6.65 -4.68 15.87
CA PHE A 70 7.38 -5.87 16.35
C PHE A 70 8.82 -5.56 16.72
N GLU A 71 9.49 -4.62 16.05
CA GLU A 71 10.81 -4.10 16.42
C GLU A 71 10.83 -3.52 17.84
N LYS A 72 9.72 -2.91 18.27
CA LYS A 72 9.58 -2.29 19.59
C LYS A 72 9.13 -3.26 20.68
N ASP A 73 8.58 -4.39 20.29
CA ASP A 73 8.08 -5.40 21.21
C ASP A 73 9.25 -6.17 21.83
N LYS A 74 9.34 -6.16 23.18
CA LYS A 74 10.42 -6.84 23.93
C LYS A 74 10.34 -8.35 23.84
N SER A 75 9.15 -8.92 23.61
CA SER A 75 8.95 -10.36 23.46
C SER A 75 9.50 -10.91 22.13
N ILE A 76 9.66 -10.05 21.12
CA ILE A 76 10.17 -10.38 19.81
C ILE A 76 11.70 -10.22 19.81
N LYS A 77 12.42 -11.33 19.71
CA LYS A 77 13.89 -11.35 19.70
C LYS A 77 14.45 -11.04 18.31
N LYS A 78 13.97 -11.72 17.29
CA LYS A 78 14.47 -11.63 15.92
C LYS A 78 13.33 -11.70 14.92
N ILE A 79 13.42 -10.89 13.89
CA ILE A 79 12.48 -10.84 12.77
C ILE A 79 13.25 -11.23 11.50
N LEU A 80 12.76 -12.19 10.76
CA LEU A 80 13.20 -12.49 9.42
C LEU A 80 12.26 -11.80 8.44
N LEU A 81 12.81 -11.08 7.47
CA LEU A 81 12.05 -10.45 6.39
C LEU A 81 12.57 -10.94 5.05
N THR A 82 11.72 -11.53 4.25
CA THR A 82 12.11 -11.99 2.90
C THR A 82 11.42 -11.19 1.82
N SER A 83 12.15 -10.90 0.74
CA SER A 83 11.59 -10.29 -0.48
C SER A 83 12.20 -10.89 -1.74
N SER A 84 11.60 -10.60 -2.92
CA SER A 84 12.02 -11.22 -4.17
C SER A 84 12.77 -10.26 -5.12
N THR A 85 12.80 -8.94 -4.84
CA THR A 85 13.34 -7.94 -5.77
C THR A 85 14.44 -7.07 -5.16
N LEU A 86 15.38 -6.61 -6.00
CA LEU A 86 16.42 -5.64 -5.61
C LEU A 86 15.83 -4.34 -5.05
N SER A 87 14.76 -3.85 -5.68
CA SER A 87 14.08 -2.63 -5.22
C SER A 87 13.52 -2.76 -3.81
N SER A 88 12.95 -3.93 -3.48
CA SER A 88 12.47 -4.22 -2.13
C SER A 88 13.62 -4.25 -1.12
N ALA A 89 14.72 -4.93 -1.47
CA ALA A 89 15.93 -5.00 -0.63
C ALA A 89 16.51 -3.59 -0.36
N SER A 90 16.63 -2.76 -1.40
CA SER A 90 17.13 -1.38 -1.28
C SER A 90 16.26 -0.51 -0.36
N ILE A 91 14.94 -0.67 -0.40
CA ILE A 91 14.03 0.05 0.50
C ILE A 91 14.19 -0.40 1.94
N ILE A 92 14.31 -1.71 2.17
CA ILE A 92 14.49 -2.28 3.51
C ILE A 92 15.82 -1.82 4.12
N ALA A 93 16.90 -1.84 3.34
CA ALA A 93 18.25 -1.41 3.78
C ALA A 93 18.29 0.04 4.29
N LYS A 94 17.41 0.91 3.77
CA LYS A 94 17.28 2.31 4.21
C LYS A 94 16.47 2.49 5.51
N LYS A 95 15.96 1.41 6.11
CA LYS A 95 15.14 1.50 7.33
C LYS A 95 15.96 1.17 8.58
N PRO A 96 15.76 1.90 9.69
CA PRO A 96 16.47 1.64 10.95
C PRO A 96 15.85 0.44 11.69
N LEU A 97 16.01 -0.76 11.12
CA LEU A 97 15.52 -2.01 11.67
C LEU A 97 16.66 -2.74 12.40
N LYS A 98 16.54 -2.91 13.71
CA LYS A 98 17.61 -3.48 14.57
C LYS A 98 17.49 -4.98 14.76
N LYS A 99 16.25 -5.49 14.87
CA LYS A 99 15.95 -6.91 15.09
C LYS A 99 15.68 -7.65 13.79
N THR A 100 15.52 -6.96 12.67
CA THR A 100 15.12 -7.52 11.38
C THR A 100 16.32 -7.84 10.51
N THR A 101 16.44 -9.12 10.13
CA THR A 101 17.37 -9.57 9.08
C THR A 101 16.62 -9.73 7.78
N HIS A 102 17.11 -9.12 6.71
CA HIS A 102 16.54 -9.25 5.36
C HIS A 102 17.36 -10.22 4.52
N ILE A 103 16.63 -11.16 3.87
CA ILE A 103 17.21 -12.06 2.86
C ILE A 103 16.26 -12.17 1.65
N TYR A 104 16.79 -12.67 0.52
CA TYR A 104 15.93 -12.99 -0.61
C TYR A 104 15.16 -14.28 -0.34
N TYR A 105 13.90 -14.32 -0.82
CA TYR A 105 13.04 -15.50 -0.71
C TYR A 105 13.63 -16.66 -1.52
N PRO A 106 13.70 -17.87 -0.95
CA PRO A 106 14.25 -19.05 -1.62
C PRO A 106 13.31 -19.53 -2.72
N PHE A 107 13.84 -20.28 -3.68
CA PHE A 107 13.01 -20.94 -4.69
C PHE A 107 12.06 -21.94 -4.03
N ASP A 108 10.82 -22.00 -4.53
CA ASP A 108 9.77 -22.88 -3.98
C ASP A 108 9.96 -24.33 -4.42
N ILE A 109 11.09 -24.90 -4.05
CA ILE A 109 11.51 -26.29 -4.31
C ILE A 109 11.64 -27.02 -2.98
N GLY A 110 11.09 -28.22 -2.89
CA GLY A 110 10.88 -28.92 -1.63
C GLY A 110 12.10 -29.02 -0.72
N PHE A 111 13.28 -29.37 -1.25
CA PHE A 111 14.52 -29.47 -0.45
C PHE A 111 15.07 -28.07 -0.07
N ILE A 112 14.97 -27.08 -0.97
CA ILE A 112 15.39 -25.70 -0.70
C ILE A 112 14.53 -25.09 0.42
N CYS A 113 13.20 -25.26 0.33
CA CYS A 113 12.28 -24.82 1.37
C CYS A 113 12.57 -25.50 2.73
N ASN A 114 12.92 -26.77 2.71
CA ASN A 114 13.28 -27.48 3.93
C ASN A 114 14.59 -26.95 4.54
N ASN A 115 15.62 -26.72 3.72
CA ASN A 115 16.89 -26.14 4.18
C ASN A 115 16.70 -24.74 4.75
N PHE A 116 15.86 -23.90 4.09
CA PHE A 116 15.49 -22.59 4.59
C PHE A 116 14.88 -22.67 5.99
N LEU A 117 13.86 -23.53 6.18
CA LEU A 117 13.17 -23.66 7.45
C LEU A 117 14.03 -24.30 8.55
N ASN A 118 14.96 -25.19 8.19
CA ASN A 118 15.93 -25.76 9.13
C ASN A 118 16.97 -24.73 9.59
N TYR A 119 17.33 -23.79 8.72
CA TYR A 119 18.29 -22.75 9.05
C TYR A 119 17.69 -21.64 9.92
N TRP A 120 16.51 -21.13 9.54
CA TRP A 120 15.92 -19.96 10.20
C TRP A 120 14.97 -20.30 11.35
N GLU A 121 14.41 -21.50 11.40
CA GLU A 121 13.52 -22.03 12.45
C GLU A 121 12.44 -21.03 12.93
N PRO A 122 11.65 -20.43 12.02
CA PRO A 122 10.68 -19.42 12.41
C PRO A 122 9.57 -20.02 13.27
N LYS A 123 9.19 -19.33 14.36
CA LYS A 123 8.07 -19.75 15.23
C LYS A 123 6.71 -19.43 14.62
N ILE A 124 6.66 -18.46 13.70
CA ILE A 124 5.46 -18.06 12.96
C ILE A 124 5.86 -17.51 11.59
N ALA A 125 5.10 -17.84 10.55
CA ALA A 125 5.30 -17.37 9.19
C ALA A 125 4.12 -16.48 8.78
N ILE A 126 4.42 -15.27 8.30
CA ILE A 126 3.43 -14.26 7.89
C ILE A 126 3.69 -13.87 6.44
N PHE A 127 2.80 -14.27 5.55
CA PHE A 127 2.84 -13.99 4.12
C PHE A 127 1.86 -12.87 3.77
N VAL A 128 2.17 -12.11 2.72
CA VAL A 128 1.43 -10.88 2.37
C VAL A 128 0.82 -10.97 0.98
N ASP A 129 -0.37 -10.41 0.81
CA ASP A 129 -1.08 -10.23 -0.46
C ASP A 129 -1.38 -11.57 -1.17
N SER A 130 -0.76 -11.87 -2.30
CA SER A 130 -1.02 -13.06 -3.12
C SER A 130 0.14 -14.06 -3.14
N GLU A 131 1.00 -14.02 -2.15
CA GLU A 131 2.19 -14.87 -2.03
C GLU A 131 1.83 -16.28 -1.58
N ILE A 132 1.42 -17.13 -2.53
CA ILE A 132 1.01 -18.51 -2.31
C ILE A 132 2.07 -19.45 -2.91
N TRP A 133 2.81 -20.14 -2.06
CA TRP A 133 3.96 -20.97 -2.41
C TRP A 133 3.74 -22.42 -1.96
N PRO A 134 3.32 -23.32 -2.85
CA PRO A 134 2.86 -24.67 -2.49
C PRO A 134 3.86 -25.50 -1.72
N ASN A 135 5.14 -25.54 -2.13
CA ASN A 135 6.17 -26.32 -1.42
C ASN A 135 6.54 -25.72 -0.08
N MET A 136 6.68 -24.39 -0.03
CA MET A 136 6.96 -23.71 1.23
C MET A 136 5.80 -23.91 2.24
N TYR A 137 4.56 -23.81 1.79
CA TYR A 137 3.38 -24.02 2.64
C TYR A 137 3.31 -25.46 3.16
N GLU A 138 3.68 -26.45 2.33
CA GLU A 138 3.79 -27.85 2.74
C GLU A 138 4.83 -28.02 3.85
N LYS A 139 6.02 -27.45 3.66
CA LYS A 139 7.12 -27.58 4.64
C LYS A 139 6.84 -26.82 5.94
N ILE A 140 6.21 -25.65 5.86
CA ILE A 140 5.73 -24.89 7.04
C ILE A 140 4.74 -25.75 7.83
N ASN A 141 3.76 -26.34 7.15
CA ASN A 141 2.75 -27.19 7.79
C ASN A 141 3.35 -28.47 8.39
N SER A 142 4.27 -29.14 7.70
CA SER A 142 4.94 -30.35 8.20
C SER A 142 5.75 -30.08 9.48
N LYS A 143 6.28 -28.87 9.63
CA LYS A 143 6.98 -28.40 10.83
C LYS A 143 6.04 -27.80 11.89
N LYS A 144 4.72 -27.85 11.67
CA LYS A 144 3.70 -27.29 12.58
C LYS A 144 3.87 -25.79 12.88
N ILE A 145 4.50 -25.05 11.96
CA ILE A 145 4.68 -23.61 12.08
C ILE A 145 3.35 -22.94 11.70
N PRO A 146 2.78 -22.04 12.53
CA PRO A 146 1.58 -21.28 12.16
C PRO A 146 1.85 -20.41 10.93
N LEU A 147 0.99 -20.53 9.91
CA LEU A 147 1.05 -19.78 8.67
C LEU A 147 -0.10 -18.76 8.61
N ILE A 148 0.23 -17.49 8.59
CA ILE A 148 -0.76 -16.40 8.51
C ILE A 148 -0.62 -15.70 7.17
N LEU A 149 -1.73 -15.55 6.45
CA LEU A 149 -1.79 -14.77 5.21
C LEU A 149 -2.48 -13.44 5.50
N ILE A 150 -1.71 -12.35 5.52
CA ILE A 150 -2.22 -11.01 5.82
C ILE A 150 -2.41 -10.17 4.57
N ASN A 151 -3.38 -9.26 4.61
CA ASN A 151 -3.76 -8.44 3.47
C ASN A 151 -4.04 -9.28 2.21
N ALA A 152 -4.57 -10.49 2.42
CA ALA A 152 -4.73 -11.47 1.36
C ALA A 152 -5.53 -10.91 0.19
N ARG A 153 -5.03 -11.16 -1.02
CA ARG A 153 -5.64 -10.73 -2.28
C ARG A 153 -5.71 -11.89 -3.25
N ILE A 154 -6.92 -12.24 -3.65
CA ILE A 154 -7.17 -13.20 -4.74
C ILE A 154 -8.04 -12.50 -5.77
N THR A 155 -7.53 -12.32 -6.98
CA THR A 155 -8.31 -11.77 -8.08
C THR A 155 -9.22 -12.83 -8.70
N SER A 156 -10.31 -12.44 -9.34
CA SER A 156 -11.22 -13.36 -10.06
C SER A 156 -10.45 -14.25 -11.06
N LYS A 157 -9.47 -13.69 -11.78
CA LYS A 157 -8.60 -14.44 -12.71
C LYS A 157 -7.75 -15.49 -11.98
N SER A 158 -7.14 -15.12 -10.84
CA SER A 158 -6.35 -16.05 -10.04
C SER A 158 -7.22 -17.16 -9.44
N PHE A 159 -8.39 -16.80 -8.91
CA PHE A 159 -9.36 -17.75 -8.38
C PHE A 159 -9.77 -18.80 -9.42
N LYS A 160 -10.15 -18.38 -10.64
CA LYS A 160 -10.49 -19.29 -11.74
C LYS A 160 -9.35 -20.25 -12.09
N ARG A 161 -8.09 -19.78 -12.10
CA ARG A 161 -6.92 -20.65 -12.33
C ARG A 161 -6.77 -21.70 -11.23
N TRP A 162 -6.91 -21.32 -9.96
CA TRP A 162 -6.87 -22.26 -8.84
C TRP A 162 -8.01 -23.29 -8.89
N GLN A 163 -9.19 -22.90 -9.39
CA GLN A 163 -10.32 -23.80 -9.52
C GLN A 163 -10.10 -24.91 -10.55
N ILE A 164 -9.29 -24.70 -11.60
CA ILE A 164 -8.95 -25.75 -12.59
C ILE A 164 -8.37 -26.98 -11.88
N PHE A 165 -7.59 -26.76 -10.81
CA PHE A 165 -6.99 -27.83 -10.01
C PHE A 165 -7.51 -27.78 -8.59
N SER A 166 -8.82 -27.89 -8.42
CA SER A 166 -9.52 -27.63 -7.16
C SER A 166 -9.00 -28.46 -5.98
N SER A 167 -8.69 -29.74 -6.19
CA SER A 167 -8.12 -30.62 -5.16
C SER A 167 -6.73 -30.15 -4.70
N PHE A 168 -5.88 -29.77 -5.66
CA PHE A 168 -4.55 -29.21 -5.35
C PHE A 168 -4.67 -27.86 -4.62
N ALA A 169 -5.54 -26.97 -5.10
CA ALA A 169 -5.80 -25.70 -4.47
C ALA A 169 -6.28 -25.88 -3.01
N LYS A 170 -7.26 -26.73 -2.76
CA LYS A 170 -7.73 -27.05 -1.40
C LYS A 170 -6.62 -27.57 -0.51
N ASN A 171 -5.75 -28.43 -1.04
CA ASN A 171 -4.60 -28.94 -0.29
C ASN A 171 -3.64 -27.79 0.10
N VAL A 172 -3.29 -26.88 -0.83
CA VAL A 172 -2.40 -25.75 -0.55
C VAL A 172 -3.03 -24.76 0.42
N PHE A 173 -4.24 -24.30 0.16
CA PHE A 173 -4.90 -23.26 0.94
C PHE A 173 -5.35 -23.74 2.34
N SER A 174 -5.61 -25.03 2.53
CA SER A 174 -5.96 -25.60 3.85
C SER A 174 -4.83 -25.51 4.88
N LYS A 175 -3.58 -25.32 4.45
CA LYS A 175 -2.39 -25.14 5.30
C LYS A 175 -2.32 -23.75 5.94
N ILE A 176 -3.10 -22.80 5.44
CA ILE A 176 -3.17 -21.45 6.03
C ILE A 176 -3.91 -21.53 7.36
N THR A 177 -3.19 -21.25 8.44
CA THR A 177 -3.73 -21.25 9.81
C THR A 177 -4.75 -20.12 10.01
N LEU A 178 -4.47 -18.93 9.45
CA LEU A 178 -5.34 -17.77 9.52
C LEU A 178 -5.16 -16.89 8.27
N ALA A 179 -6.26 -16.50 7.63
CA ALA A 179 -6.21 -15.53 6.56
C ALA A 179 -6.94 -14.23 6.94
N LEU A 180 -6.32 -13.10 6.62
CA LEU A 180 -6.84 -11.74 6.79
C LEU A 180 -7.02 -11.10 5.41
N PRO A 181 -8.16 -11.31 4.72
CA PRO A 181 -8.41 -10.78 3.38
C PRO A 181 -8.59 -9.27 3.40
N GLN A 182 -8.17 -8.60 2.31
CA GLN A 182 -8.31 -7.16 2.15
C GLN A 182 -9.73 -6.72 1.77
N ASN A 183 -10.55 -7.60 1.18
CA ASN A 183 -11.92 -7.32 0.76
C ASN A 183 -12.81 -8.57 0.86
N GLN A 184 -14.13 -8.36 0.75
CA GLN A 184 -15.13 -9.41 0.87
C GLN A 184 -15.07 -10.43 -0.27
N GLU A 185 -14.70 -10.03 -1.47
CA GLU A 185 -14.55 -10.92 -2.63
C GLU A 185 -13.44 -11.94 -2.37
N THR A 186 -12.25 -11.49 -1.94
CA THR A 186 -11.14 -12.36 -1.55
C THR A 186 -11.52 -13.29 -0.40
N ARG A 187 -12.28 -12.80 0.60
CA ARG A 187 -12.81 -13.65 1.68
C ARG A 187 -13.61 -14.83 1.15
N ASN A 188 -14.51 -14.56 0.19
CA ASN A 188 -15.33 -15.60 -0.42
C ASN A 188 -14.51 -16.59 -1.23
N TYR A 189 -13.50 -16.12 -1.96
CA TYR A 189 -12.59 -16.99 -2.71
C TYR A 189 -11.74 -17.88 -1.78
N LEU A 190 -11.16 -17.33 -0.73
CA LEU A 190 -10.38 -18.10 0.24
C LEU A 190 -11.20 -19.19 0.91
N LYS A 191 -12.48 -18.91 1.25
CA LYS A 191 -13.39 -19.92 1.79
C LYS A 191 -13.62 -21.07 0.80
N LYS A 192 -13.86 -20.76 -0.48
CA LYS A 192 -14.03 -21.76 -1.55
C LYS A 192 -12.76 -22.56 -1.82
N LEU A 193 -11.57 -21.96 -1.65
CA LEU A 193 -10.28 -22.60 -1.80
C LEU A 193 -9.86 -23.45 -0.59
N GLY A 194 -10.63 -23.47 0.51
CA GLY A 194 -10.42 -24.38 1.64
C GLY A 194 -9.74 -23.78 2.87
N VAL A 195 -9.57 -22.45 2.94
CA VAL A 195 -9.07 -21.80 4.16
C VAL A 195 -10.10 -21.90 5.28
N LYS A 196 -9.69 -22.48 6.43
CA LYS A 196 -10.60 -22.74 7.55
C LYS A 196 -10.87 -21.52 8.43
N LYS A 197 -9.83 -20.76 8.78
CA LYS A 197 -9.95 -19.59 9.65
C LYS A 197 -9.72 -18.31 8.85
N ILE A 198 -10.77 -17.49 8.70
CA ILE A 198 -10.72 -16.24 7.97
C ILE A 198 -11.30 -15.15 8.86
N LYS A 199 -10.51 -14.09 9.13
CA LYS A 199 -10.97 -12.91 9.88
C LYS A 199 -10.85 -11.68 8.98
N PHE A 200 -11.94 -10.99 8.74
CA PHE A 200 -11.94 -9.76 7.97
C PHE A 200 -11.54 -8.59 8.88
N VAL A 201 -10.42 -7.93 8.58
CA VAL A 201 -9.88 -6.79 9.34
C VAL A 201 -9.61 -5.56 8.46
N GLY A 202 -9.96 -5.63 7.16
CA GLY A 202 -9.68 -4.57 6.20
C GLY A 202 -8.26 -4.61 5.62
N ASN A 203 -7.93 -3.60 4.83
CA ASN A 203 -6.68 -3.56 4.06
C ASN A 203 -5.56 -2.85 4.84
N LEU A 204 -4.43 -3.52 5.03
CA LEU A 204 -3.24 -2.99 5.73
C LEU A 204 -2.65 -1.73 5.08
N LYS A 205 -2.86 -1.53 3.78
CA LYS A 205 -2.45 -0.29 3.09
C LYS A 205 -3.09 0.94 3.71
N TYR A 206 -4.13 0.76 4.55
CA TYR A 206 -4.81 1.83 5.28
C TYR A 206 -4.06 2.27 6.55
N PHE A 207 -3.08 1.52 7.04
CA PHE A 207 -2.38 1.77 8.32
C PHE A 207 -1.06 2.55 8.20
N LYS A 208 -0.87 3.36 7.16
CA LYS A 208 0.33 4.20 7.06
C LYS A 208 0.30 5.30 8.13
N ASN A 209 1.07 5.14 9.19
CA ASN A 209 1.30 6.19 10.18
C ASN A 209 2.26 7.25 9.60
N ASP A 210 1.73 8.22 8.89
CA ASP A 210 2.49 9.35 8.42
C ASP A 210 2.58 10.40 9.53
N LYS A 211 3.67 10.35 10.32
CA LYS A 211 3.93 11.30 11.42
C LYS A 211 4.52 12.63 10.95
N GLN A 212 4.64 12.84 9.64
CA GLN A 212 5.23 14.08 9.14
C GLN A 212 4.29 15.27 9.37
N SER A 213 4.74 16.25 10.14
CA SER A 213 4.07 17.53 10.33
C SER A 213 4.63 18.61 9.40
N LEU A 214 3.82 19.62 9.12
CA LEU A 214 4.29 20.84 8.47
C LEU A 214 5.27 21.60 9.40
N LYS A 215 6.18 22.37 8.79
CA LYS A 215 7.00 23.33 9.56
C LYS A 215 6.09 24.25 10.39
N LYS A 216 6.47 24.51 11.64
CA LYS A 216 5.65 25.29 12.61
C LYS A 216 5.13 26.61 12.02
N ASN A 217 5.94 27.30 11.22
CA ASN A 217 5.56 28.58 10.59
C ASN A 217 4.42 28.44 9.58
N VAL A 218 4.38 27.37 8.80
CA VAL A 218 3.29 27.11 7.84
C VAL A 218 2.02 26.70 8.58
N GLN A 219 2.17 25.87 9.63
CA GLN A 219 1.04 25.42 10.43
C GLN A 219 0.37 26.60 11.16
N LYS A 220 1.16 27.56 11.68
CA LYS A 220 0.68 28.76 12.36
C LYS A 220 -0.24 29.61 11.47
N TYR A 221 0.08 29.72 10.17
CA TYR A 221 -0.75 30.47 9.22
C TYR A 221 -2.18 29.93 9.12
N PHE A 222 -2.34 28.61 9.14
CA PHE A 222 -3.67 27.97 8.97
C PHE A 222 -4.49 27.90 10.26
N LYS A 223 -3.90 28.24 11.43
CA LYS A 223 -4.54 28.03 12.73
C LYS A 223 -5.90 28.73 12.87
N ASN A 224 -6.05 29.92 12.28
CA ASN A 224 -7.28 30.74 12.35
C ASN A 224 -8.07 30.74 11.04
N LYS A 225 -7.73 29.87 10.07
CA LYS A 225 -8.41 29.77 8.79
C LYS A 225 -9.34 28.55 8.75
N LYS A 226 -10.47 28.66 8.09
CA LYS A 226 -11.26 27.50 7.69
C LYS A 226 -10.63 26.91 6.42
N VAL A 227 -10.21 25.66 6.50
CA VAL A 227 -9.48 25.00 5.40
C VAL A 227 -10.38 24.03 4.67
N PHE A 228 -10.56 24.23 3.38
CA PHE A 228 -11.13 23.26 2.45
C PHE A 228 -10.00 22.68 1.61
N CYS A 229 -9.91 21.36 1.48
CA CYS A 229 -8.87 20.71 0.69
C CYS A 229 -9.47 20.07 -0.57
N ALA A 230 -8.80 20.25 -1.73
CA ALA A 230 -9.09 19.54 -2.96
C ALA A 230 -7.84 18.78 -3.39
N ALA A 231 -7.85 17.45 -3.23
CA ALA A 231 -6.69 16.60 -3.40
C ALA A 231 -6.75 15.76 -4.68
N SER A 232 -5.60 15.64 -5.35
CA SER A 232 -5.43 14.89 -6.60
C SER A 232 -6.38 15.34 -7.71
N THR A 233 -6.52 16.66 -7.89
CA THR A 233 -7.41 17.25 -8.89
C THR A 233 -6.90 17.06 -10.31
N HIS A 234 -7.82 17.01 -11.25
CA HIS A 234 -7.60 16.88 -12.69
C HIS A 234 -8.16 18.08 -13.45
N TYR A 235 -7.79 18.19 -14.72
CA TYR A 235 -8.24 19.25 -15.63
C TYR A 235 -9.76 19.44 -15.55
N ASN A 236 -10.21 20.70 -15.51
CA ASN A 236 -11.57 21.20 -15.27
C ASN A 236 -12.09 21.10 -13.83
N GLU A 237 -11.54 20.25 -12.97
CA GLU A 237 -11.97 20.18 -11.56
C GLU A 237 -11.50 21.42 -10.79
N GLU A 238 -10.30 21.92 -11.09
CA GLU A 238 -9.71 23.08 -10.42
C GLU A 238 -10.58 24.34 -10.60
N LYS A 239 -11.14 24.53 -11.79
CA LYS A 239 -12.08 25.62 -12.08
C LYS A 239 -13.38 25.52 -11.28
N ILE A 240 -13.90 24.29 -11.16
CA ILE A 240 -15.11 24.01 -10.35
C ILE A 240 -14.81 24.32 -8.87
N ILE A 241 -13.65 23.89 -8.36
CA ILE A 241 -13.21 24.18 -6.99
C ILE A 241 -13.02 25.68 -6.76
N GLY A 242 -12.45 26.42 -7.72
CA GLY A 242 -12.34 27.88 -7.63
C GLY A 242 -13.70 28.57 -7.53
N LYS A 243 -14.68 28.18 -8.36
CA LYS A 243 -16.05 28.67 -8.27
C LYS A 243 -16.72 28.32 -6.94
N LEU A 244 -16.48 27.11 -6.43
CA LEU A 244 -16.98 26.69 -5.13
C LEU A 244 -16.36 27.53 -4.00
N HIS A 245 -15.07 27.83 -4.07
CA HIS A 245 -14.39 28.71 -3.11
C HIS A 245 -15.08 30.07 -3.04
N LEU A 246 -15.38 30.71 -4.19
CA LEU A 246 -16.06 31.99 -4.23
C LEU A 246 -17.45 31.95 -3.56
N LYS A 247 -18.22 30.90 -3.79
CA LYS A 247 -19.52 30.69 -3.12
C LYS A 247 -19.35 30.51 -1.61
N LEU A 248 -18.42 29.72 -1.17
CA LEU A 248 -18.17 29.42 0.25
C LEU A 248 -17.58 30.62 1.00
N LYS A 249 -16.75 31.45 0.34
CA LYS A 249 -16.12 32.64 0.96
C LYS A 249 -17.15 33.69 1.33
N LYS A 250 -18.29 33.75 0.64
CA LYS A 250 -19.42 34.62 1.03
C LYS A 250 -19.93 34.29 2.43
N LYS A 251 -19.91 32.97 2.81
CA LYS A 251 -20.36 32.48 4.12
C LYS A 251 -19.23 32.41 5.13
N PHE A 252 -18.01 32.15 4.69
CA PHE A 252 -16.83 31.92 5.55
C PHE A 252 -15.71 32.86 5.12
N LYS A 253 -15.67 34.07 5.68
CA LYS A 253 -14.70 35.12 5.30
C LYS A 253 -13.23 34.70 5.45
N ASN A 254 -12.92 33.83 6.42
CA ASN A 254 -11.58 33.30 6.69
C ASN A 254 -11.30 31.97 5.99
N LEU A 255 -12.04 31.62 4.92
CA LEU A 255 -11.84 30.40 4.15
C LEU A 255 -10.56 30.48 3.31
N ILE A 256 -9.79 29.41 3.30
CA ILE A 256 -8.72 29.15 2.33
C ILE A 256 -8.91 27.77 1.72
N THR A 257 -8.71 27.66 0.40
CA THR A 257 -8.71 26.38 -0.30
C THR A 257 -7.29 25.90 -0.54
N ILE A 258 -6.95 24.69 -0.07
CA ILE A 258 -5.71 24.01 -0.41
C ILE A 258 -5.99 23.11 -1.62
N LEU A 259 -5.30 23.36 -2.72
CA LEU A 259 -5.44 22.64 -3.97
C LEU A 259 -4.18 21.83 -4.24
N ILE A 260 -4.31 20.50 -4.32
CA ILE A 260 -3.22 19.55 -4.55
C ILE A 260 -3.45 18.86 -5.89
N PRO A 261 -2.85 19.33 -6.97
CA PRO A 261 -3.07 18.74 -8.30
C PRO A 261 -2.44 17.35 -8.40
N ARG A 262 -3.05 16.47 -9.18
CA ARG A 262 -2.48 15.15 -9.50
C ARG A 262 -1.17 15.26 -10.27
N HIS A 263 -1.07 16.24 -11.15
CA HIS A 263 0.08 16.52 -11.99
C HIS A 263 0.60 17.92 -11.67
N ILE A 264 1.72 18.00 -10.96
CA ILE A 264 2.29 19.26 -10.45
C ILE A 264 2.81 20.19 -11.58
N ASN A 265 3.17 19.63 -12.74
CA ASN A 265 3.60 20.38 -13.91
C ASN A 265 2.50 21.29 -14.49
N ARG A 266 1.25 21.10 -14.09
CA ARG A 266 0.10 21.96 -14.48
C ARG A 266 -0.13 23.16 -13.54
N SER A 267 0.73 23.33 -12.53
CA SER A 267 0.48 24.36 -11.50
C SER A 267 0.34 25.76 -12.06
N GLU A 268 1.12 26.14 -13.06
CA GLU A 268 1.03 27.47 -13.66
C GLU A 268 -0.28 27.67 -14.45
N ASP A 269 -0.71 26.68 -15.23
CA ASP A 269 -1.99 26.71 -15.94
C ASP A 269 -3.17 26.85 -14.96
N ILE A 270 -3.13 26.08 -13.87
CA ILE A 270 -4.13 26.11 -12.80
C ILE A 270 -4.18 27.50 -12.16
N LYS A 271 -3.03 28.08 -11.87
CA LYS A 271 -2.90 29.41 -11.28
C LYS A 271 -3.48 30.47 -12.17
N GLN A 272 -3.20 30.45 -13.49
CA GLN A 272 -3.77 31.38 -14.46
C GLN A 272 -5.29 31.22 -14.57
N GLU A 273 -5.81 29.99 -14.61
CA GLU A 273 -7.24 29.71 -14.64
C GLU A 273 -7.97 30.24 -13.40
N LEU A 274 -7.40 30.09 -12.22
CA LEU A 274 -7.96 30.55 -10.96
C LEU A 274 -7.88 32.10 -10.85
N ARG A 275 -6.82 32.73 -11.36
CA ARG A 275 -6.68 34.18 -11.42
C ARG A 275 -7.72 34.84 -12.34
N LYS A 276 -8.13 34.18 -13.45
CA LYS A 276 -9.25 34.62 -14.28
C LYS A 276 -10.56 34.67 -13.50
N LEU A 277 -10.70 33.92 -12.42
CA LEU A 277 -11.82 33.97 -11.47
C LEU A 277 -11.63 35.07 -10.40
N LYS A 278 -10.61 35.94 -10.51
CA LYS A 278 -10.22 36.96 -9.53
C LYS A 278 -9.84 36.38 -8.16
N LEU A 279 -9.32 35.16 -8.10
CA LEU A 279 -8.81 34.52 -6.88
C LEU A 279 -7.34 34.87 -6.66
N ILE A 280 -6.96 35.11 -5.40
CA ILE A 280 -5.57 35.32 -4.99
C ILE A 280 -4.94 33.96 -4.77
N VAL A 281 -3.96 33.61 -5.60
CA VAL A 281 -3.36 32.28 -5.66
C VAL A 281 -1.87 32.34 -5.32
N THR A 282 -1.45 31.51 -4.36
CA THR A 282 -0.05 31.31 -3.97
C THR A 282 0.34 29.84 -4.17
N GLU A 283 1.61 29.58 -4.51
CA GLU A 283 2.14 28.23 -4.74
C GLU A 283 3.14 27.80 -3.65
N ARG A 284 3.12 26.53 -3.31
CA ARG A 284 4.00 25.93 -2.31
C ARG A 284 5.47 25.92 -2.73
N SER A 285 5.76 25.63 -3.99
CA SER A 285 7.13 25.54 -4.55
C SER A 285 7.90 26.86 -4.48
N SER A 286 7.21 28.01 -4.46
CA SER A 286 7.84 29.32 -4.31
C SER A 286 8.51 29.55 -2.95
N GLY A 287 8.32 28.59 -2.00
CA GLY A 287 8.87 28.71 -0.64
C GLY A 287 8.15 29.72 0.26
N HIS A 288 7.26 30.54 -0.30
CA HIS A 288 6.55 31.58 0.42
C HIS A 288 5.39 31.02 1.27
N LYS A 289 5.14 31.66 2.39
CA LYS A 289 3.87 31.51 3.09
C LYS A 289 2.75 31.99 2.16
N PRO A 290 1.53 31.42 2.28
CA PRO A 290 0.37 32.08 1.69
C PRO A 290 0.29 33.52 2.21
N SER A 291 -0.06 34.48 1.36
CA SER A 291 -0.39 35.84 1.80
C SER A 291 -1.65 35.80 2.69
N ASP A 292 -1.85 36.81 3.53
CA ASP A 292 -2.98 36.82 4.47
C ASP A 292 -4.34 36.86 3.78
N ASP A 293 -4.36 37.37 2.56
CA ASP A 293 -5.51 37.47 1.64
C ASP A 293 -5.60 36.27 0.65
N CYS A 294 -4.71 35.28 0.75
CA CYS A 294 -4.70 34.12 -0.14
C CYS A 294 -6.02 33.35 -0.11
N ASP A 295 -6.60 33.17 -1.30
CA ASP A 295 -7.82 32.39 -1.52
C ASP A 295 -7.50 30.91 -1.74
N VAL A 296 -6.54 30.63 -2.63
CA VAL A 296 -6.17 29.28 -3.02
C VAL A 296 -4.67 29.07 -2.89
N TYR A 297 -4.29 28.09 -2.12
CA TYR A 297 -2.91 27.65 -1.94
C TYR A 297 -2.66 26.37 -2.71
N ILE A 298 -1.89 26.46 -3.81
CA ILE A 298 -1.54 25.32 -4.65
C ILE A 298 -0.35 24.59 -4.05
N VAL A 299 -0.52 23.31 -3.70
CA VAL A 299 0.54 22.43 -3.22
C VAL A 299 1.10 21.63 -4.40
N ASN A 300 2.08 22.22 -5.09
CA ASN A 300 2.76 21.67 -6.25
C ASN A 300 4.09 20.99 -5.90
N THR A 301 4.17 20.37 -4.74
CA THR A 301 5.33 19.61 -4.24
C THR A 301 4.98 18.16 -4.00
N TYR A 302 5.92 17.24 -4.30
CA TYR A 302 5.71 15.81 -4.06
C TYR A 302 5.83 15.44 -2.58
N GLY A 303 5.01 14.47 -2.14
CA GLY A 303 5.12 13.84 -0.81
C GLY A 303 4.60 14.68 0.36
N GLU A 304 3.97 15.83 0.12
CA GLU A 304 3.45 16.69 1.19
C GLU A 304 1.92 16.59 1.38
N MET A 305 1.20 15.81 0.57
CA MET A 305 -0.27 15.74 0.59
C MET A 305 -0.82 15.44 1.98
N SER A 306 -0.31 14.42 2.68
CA SER A 306 -0.76 14.04 4.04
C SER A 306 -0.59 15.17 5.06
N LYS A 307 0.44 16.01 4.91
CA LYS A 307 0.68 17.15 5.81
C LYS A 307 -0.42 18.20 5.68
N PHE A 308 -0.87 18.46 4.45
CA PHE A 308 -1.90 19.46 4.15
C PHE A 308 -3.32 18.94 4.42
N LEU A 309 -3.57 17.65 4.19
CA LEU A 309 -4.82 17.00 4.55
C LEU A 309 -5.16 17.12 6.04
N ARG A 310 -4.14 17.13 6.92
CA ARG A 310 -4.32 17.31 8.38
C ARG A 310 -4.83 18.69 8.78
N LEU A 311 -4.74 19.69 7.90
CA LEU A 311 -5.21 21.04 8.15
C LEU A 311 -6.70 21.20 7.85
N SER A 312 -7.30 20.24 7.15
CA SER A 312 -8.68 20.28 6.70
C SER A 312 -9.52 19.23 7.40
N ASN A 313 -10.78 19.54 7.64
CA ASN A 313 -11.77 18.55 8.08
C ASN A 313 -12.53 17.96 6.88
N VAL A 314 -12.56 18.63 5.74
CA VAL A 314 -13.30 18.23 4.55
C VAL A 314 -12.38 18.27 3.33
N THR A 315 -12.32 17.16 2.60
CA THR A 315 -11.48 17.03 1.42
C THR A 315 -12.28 16.52 0.23
N PHE A 316 -12.22 17.25 -0.86
CA PHE A 316 -12.66 16.77 -2.18
C PHE A 316 -11.56 15.90 -2.81
N ILE A 317 -11.93 14.73 -3.32
CA ILE A 317 -11.01 13.82 -4.03
C ILE A 317 -11.25 13.90 -5.53
N GLY A 318 -10.23 14.33 -6.24
CA GLY A 318 -10.27 14.59 -7.68
C GLY A 318 -10.36 13.33 -8.56
N GLY A 319 -10.44 13.56 -9.89
CA GLY A 319 -10.69 12.54 -10.89
C GLY A 319 -12.11 11.98 -10.83
N SER A 320 -12.96 12.53 -9.98
CA SER A 320 -14.29 12.03 -9.68
C SER A 320 -15.42 12.83 -10.34
N LEU A 321 -15.19 14.08 -10.73
CA LEU A 321 -16.13 14.88 -11.54
C LEU A 321 -15.88 14.69 -13.04
N VAL A 322 -14.66 14.34 -13.42
CA VAL A 322 -14.26 14.10 -14.81
C VAL A 322 -14.18 12.60 -15.12
N ASN A 323 -14.08 12.23 -16.41
CA ASN A 323 -14.00 10.82 -16.84
C ASN A 323 -12.62 10.19 -16.55
N HIS A 324 -12.21 10.16 -15.28
CA HIS A 324 -10.95 9.55 -14.86
C HIS A 324 -11.14 8.34 -13.95
N GLY A 325 -12.32 8.16 -13.36
CA GLY A 325 -12.63 7.02 -12.50
C GLY A 325 -12.27 7.22 -11.03
N GLY A 326 -12.00 8.46 -10.60
CA GLY A 326 -11.69 8.84 -9.22
C GLY A 326 -10.27 8.51 -8.77
N GLN A 327 -9.82 9.19 -7.73
CA GLN A 327 -8.55 8.95 -7.05
C GLN A 327 -8.78 8.27 -5.69
N ASN A 328 -7.71 7.76 -5.07
CA ASN A 328 -7.78 7.01 -3.81
C ASN A 328 -8.13 7.94 -2.64
N PRO A 329 -9.28 7.75 -1.94
CA PRO A 329 -9.70 8.62 -0.84
C PRO A 329 -9.02 8.31 0.50
N LEU A 330 -8.31 7.19 0.60
CA LEU A 330 -7.86 6.64 1.88
C LEU A 330 -6.88 7.53 2.64
N GLU A 331 -6.08 8.32 1.94
CA GLU A 331 -5.13 9.22 2.60
C GLU A 331 -5.89 10.35 3.32
N ALA A 332 -6.93 10.88 2.72
CA ALA A 332 -7.80 11.88 3.35
C ALA A 332 -8.54 11.30 4.57
N VAL A 333 -9.11 10.09 4.42
CA VAL A 333 -9.80 9.41 5.53
C VAL A 333 -8.86 9.15 6.72
N ARG A 334 -7.62 8.72 6.46
CA ARG A 334 -6.61 8.50 7.52
C ARG A 334 -6.25 9.76 8.29
N MET A 335 -6.35 10.91 7.63
CA MET A 335 -6.10 12.21 8.27
C MET A 335 -7.34 12.73 9.00
N GLY A 336 -8.44 11.97 9.06
CA GLY A 336 -9.69 12.34 9.73
C GLY A 336 -10.60 13.23 8.90
N ASN A 337 -10.39 13.31 7.58
CA ASN A 337 -11.20 14.16 6.72
C ASN A 337 -12.53 13.51 6.33
N TYR A 338 -13.60 14.30 6.30
CA TYR A 338 -14.80 13.96 5.53
C TYR A 338 -14.48 14.03 4.04
N VAL A 339 -14.76 12.93 3.32
CA VAL A 339 -14.44 12.82 1.91
C VAL A 339 -15.63 13.24 1.05
N MET A 340 -15.40 14.21 0.17
CA MET A 340 -16.32 14.59 -0.90
C MET A 340 -15.81 14.07 -2.25
N HIS A 341 -16.70 13.62 -3.12
CA HIS A 341 -16.34 13.16 -4.46
C HIS A 341 -17.50 13.30 -5.44
N GLY A 342 -17.20 13.27 -6.75
CA GLY A 342 -18.19 13.17 -7.82
C GLY A 342 -18.63 11.72 -8.09
N LYS A 343 -19.48 11.54 -9.10
CA LYS A 343 -20.07 10.21 -9.42
C LYS A 343 -19.08 9.19 -10.01
N LYS A 344 -17.97 9.65 -10.60
CA LYS A 344 -17.05 8.84 -11.38
C LYS A 344 -15.92 8.28 -10.51
N VAL A 345 -16.16 7.17 -9.82
CA VAL A 345 -15.22 6.56 -8.84
C VAL A 345 -14.91 5.10 -9.14
N ASN A 346 -15.01 4.69 -10.39
CA ASN A 346 -14.91 3.29 -10.82
C ASN A 346 -13.58 2.61 -10.45
N ASN A 347 -12.47 3.37 -10.42
CA ASN A 347 -11.15 2.83 -10.05
C ASN A 347 -11.06 2.41 -8.58
N PHE A 348 -11.93 2.95 -7.72
CA PHE A 348 -11.94 2.72 -6.27
C PHE A 348 -13.33 2.42 -5.73
N LYS A 349 -14.22 1.88 -6.56
CA LYS A 349 -15.63 1.64 -6.28
C LYS A 349 -15.88 0.93 -4.95
N GLU A 350 -15.10 -0.08 -4.62
CA GLU A 350 -15.23 -0.82 -3.36
C GLU A 350 -14.91 0.07 -2.15
N ILE A 351 -13.83 0.86 -2.23
CA ILE A 351 -13.41 1.76 -1.15
C ILE A 351 -14.49 2.81 -0.90
N TYR A 352 -15.01 3.43 -1.95
CA TYR A 352 -16.09 4.42 -1.81
C TYR A 352 -17.39 3.80 -1.29
N LYS A 353 -17.69 2.54 -1.63
CA LYS A 353 -18.83 1.80 -1.08
C LYS A 353 -18.67 1.55 0.43
N GLU A 354 -17.49 1.18 0.88
CA GLU A 354 -17.20 0.98 2.32
C GLU A 354 -17.24 2.31 3.09
N LEU A 355 -16.70 3.39 2.53
CA LEU A 355 -16.77 4.72 3.12
C LEU A 355 -18.20 5.21 3.28
N LYS A 356 -19.08 4.96 2.31
CA LYS A 356 -20.50 5.31 2.36
C LYS A 356 -21.24 4.66 3.53
N LEU A 357 -20.82 3.47 3.94
CA LEU A 357 -21.38 2.74 5.09
C LEU A 357 -20.83 3.24 6.44
N SER A 358 -19.69 3.95 6.44
CA SER A 358 -18.95 4.33 7.66
C SER A 358 -19.25 5.73 8.19
N LEU A 359 -20.21 6.48 7.65
CA LEU A 359 -20.56 7.87 8.03
C LEU A 359 -19.41 8.91 7.89
N ILE A 360 -18.24 8.51 7.41
CA ILE A 360 -17.07 9.39 7.13
C ILE A 360 -17.14 9.96 5.71
N HIS A 361 -18.28 9.82 5.07
CA HIS A 361 -18.45 10.05 3.65
C HIS A 361 -19.61 10.99 3.36
N ILE A 362 -19.37 12.00 2.53
CA ILE A 362 -20.40 12.86 1.94
C ILE A 362 -20.42 12.58 0.43
N SER A 363 -21.42 11.82 -0.04
CA SER A 363 -21.71 11.73 -1.47
C SER A 363 -22.43 12.99 -1.91
N GLU A 364 -22.04 13.51 -3.09
CA GLU A 364 -22.58 14.69 -3.77
C GLU A 364 -23.72 15.44 -3.05
N PRO A 365 -23.57 16.72 -2.82
CA PRO A 365 -24.75 17.56 -2.69
C PRO A 365 -25.46 17.56 -4.05
N THR A 366 -26.56 16.86 -4.14
CA THR A 366 -27.40 16.70 -5.34
C THR A 366 -28.01 18.00 -5.85
N ARG A 367 -27.62 19.17 -5.33
CA ARG A 367 -28.09 20.49 -5.73
C ARG A 367 -26.98 21.56 -5.54
N LEU A 368 -26.03 21.60 -6.46
CA LEU A 368 -25.15 22.74 -6.67
C LEU A 368 -24.95 22.98 -8.19
N CYS A 369 -26.05 22.90 -8.94
CA CYS A 369 -26.17 23.47 -10.26
C CYS A 369 -27.01 24.74 -10.16
#